data_68bbe8f5337eb5d950aed50601af9be8
#
_entry.id   68bbe8f5337eb5d950aed50601af9be8
#
_cell.length_a   1.000
_cell.length_b   1.000
_cell.length_c   1.000
_cell.angle_alpha   90.00
_cell.angle_beta   90.00
_cell.angle_gamma   90.00
#
_symmetry.space_group_name_H-M   'P 1'
#
loop_
_entity.id
_entity.type
_entity.pdbx_description
1 polymer ?
#
loop_
_entity_poly.entity_id
_entity_poly.type
_entity_poly.pdbx_seq_one_letter_code
_entity_poly.pdbx_strand_id
1 'polypeptide(L)'
;MLSVPAFGQTKVTIEKAEIVNNTTVDGERVRKLYDAVLSSGDFRFMSDSAWQFLDKDEVHAFGNIQIDTPTERIWADTLIYYNILELSKLRGRVIIEQDSTLLFGNSVDYNFATKVGHFLDEIRLEDTDGILVADSGIYYQNSDSAEFRGNVQLADSAQYVEGDSLFINRETKFLRLFDNLIVIDSTNNALLTGHYLEADSTGRRYLSDDAYLRSIVTDSTTTEADTTHIFGDEIELTKQDTTSFIDAMGNVRVWSSKFSSLSDTLKYNSTTELFRLYGDPKAWHNNIQLSGPFISVQLKDNNVENLTSYPSPFAVQEDTVTGRLNQIKGDTLSAYFTDGDISKIDIYPNSELLYHTKNDANEPDGAVESSSPKTILYFDKGELVRAWMGQNQGLFLPEYTELSERKLAGFIWTPELRPIKPTREPLPQLPPISADRPFELPLRFVNRTNVERQ
;
A
#
# COMPACT_ATOMS: atom_id res chain seq x y z
N MET A 1 27.50 -50.96 -1.89
CA MET A 1 26.76 -50.77 -3.17
C MET A 1 25.41 -50.17 -2.80
N LEU A 2 25.28 -48.88 -2.97
CA LEU A 2 24.00 -48.17 -2.81
C LEU A 2 23.27 -48.29 -4.15
N SER A 3 22.19 -49.05 -4.16
CA SER A 3 21.28 -49.10 -5.31
C SER A 3 20.56 -47.76 -5.45
N VAL A 4 20.95 -46.98 -6.44
CA VAL A 4 20.15 -45.87 -6.90
C VAL A 4 18.86 -46.47 -7.47
N PRO A 5 17.66 -46.07 -7.02
CA PRO A 5 16.43 -46.49 -7.70
C PRO A 5 16.47 -45.96 -9.11
N ALA A 6 16.35 -46.82 -10.09
CA ALA A 6 16.08 -46.41 -11.47
C ALA A 6 14.70 -45.80 -11.46
N PHE A 7 14.59 -44.47 -11.58
CA PHE A 7 13.35 -43.81 -11.93
C PHE A 7 12.95 -44.35 -13.33
N GLY A 8 11.85 -45.05 -13.40
CA GLY A 8 11.31 -45.54 -14.65
C GLY A 8 11.03 -44.33 -15.56
N GLN A 9 11.77 -44.23 -16.66
CA GLN A 9 11.54 -43.20 -17.69
C GLN A 9 10.12 -43.38 -18.21
N THR A 10 9.24 -42.42 -17.96
CA THR A 10 7.91 -42.37 -18.53
C THR A 10 8.07 -42.06 -20.01
N LYS A 11 7.82 -43.04 -20.86
CA LYS A 11 7.97 -42.87 -22.30
C LYS A 11 6.69 -42.28 -22.87
N VAL A 12 6.82 -41.30 -23.78
CA VAL A 12 5.67 -40.79 -24.51
C VAL A 12 5.02 -41.92 -25.33
N THR A 13 3.76 -42.18 -25.04
CA THR A 13 2.95 -43.22 -25.65
C THR A 13 1.96 -42.58 -26.63
N ILE A 14 1.82 -43.17 -27.81
CA ILE A 14 0.79 -42.76 -28.78
C ILE A 14 -0.49 -43.53 -28.45
N GLU A 15 -1.53 -42.80 -28.01
CA GLU A 15 -2.85 -43.40 -27.74
C GLU A 15 -3.68 -43.50 -29.02
N LYS A 16 -3.63 -42.44 -29.84
CA LYS A 16 -4.38 -42.37 -31.10
C LYS A 16 -3.61 -41.50 -32.10
N ALA A 17 -3.68 -41.87 -33.37
CA ALA A 17 -3.35 -41.04 -34.51
C ALA A 17 -4.15 -41.50 -35.71
N GLU A 18 -4.68 -40.56 -36.50
CA GLU A 18 -5.38 -40.90 -37.73
C GLU A 18 -4.42 -41.39 -38.82
N ILE A 19 -3.26 -40.72 -38.93
CA ILE A 19 -2.20 -41.07 -39.88
C ILE A 19 -0.86 -41.13 -39.16
N VAL A 20 -0.05 -42.14 -39.44
CA VAL A 20 1.31 -42.32 -38.93
C VAL A 20 2.28 -42.47 -40.09
N ASN A 21 3.23 -41.54 -40.25
CA ASN A 21 4.26 -41.55 -41.26
C ASN A 21 5.65 -41.54 -40.63
N ASN A 22 6.50 -42.53 -40.94
CA ASN A 22 7.91 -42.50 -40.55
C ASN A 22 8.73 -41.87 -41.66
N THR A 23 9.58 -40.92 -41.30
CA THR A 23 10.42 -40.14 -42.24
C THR A 23 11.72 -39.73 -41.58
N THR A 24 12.59 -39.08 -42.35
CA THR A 24 13.81 -38.43 -41.84
C THR A 24 13.67 -36.94 -42.08
N VAL A 25 13.94 -36.14 -41.04
CA VAL A 25 13.96 -34.68 -41.07
C VAL A 25 15.33 -34.25 -40.55
N ASP A 26 16.08 -33.50 -41.32
CA ASP A 26 17.44 -33.04 -40.98
C ASP A 26 18.39 -34.15 -40.48
N GLY A 27 18.24 -35.34 -41.05
CA GLY A 27 19.04 -36.53 -40.71
C GLY A 27 18.54 -37.31 -39.48
N GLU A 28 17.49 -36.88 -38.82
CA GLU A 28 16.90 -37.52 -37.65
C GLU A 28 15.65 -38.33 -38.02
N ARG A 29 15.46 -39.49 -37.37
CA ARG A 29 14.28 -40.30 -37.57
C ARG A 29 13.08 -39.69 -36.87
N VAL A 30 12.04 -39.36 -37.59
CA VAL A 30 10.83 -38.73 -37.13
C VAL A 30 9.60 -39.52 -37.46
N ARG A 31 8.75 -39.71 -36.47
CA ARG A 31 7.39 -40.23 -36.67
C ARG A 31 6.41 -39.05 -36.68
N LYS A 32 5.82 -38.79 -37.84
CA LYS A 32 4.79 -37.77 -38.01
C LYS A 32 3.43 -38.34 -37.74
N LEU A 33 2.67 -37.73 -36.88
CA LEU A 33 1.33 -38.12 -36.45
C LEU A 33 0.35 -37.00 -36.80
N TYR A 34 -0.84 -37.37 -37.24
CA TYR A 34 -1.92 -36.44 -37.56
C TYR A 34 -3.16 -36.80 -36.74
N ASP A 35 -3.90 -35.78 -36.26
CA ASP A 35 -4.97 -35.88 -35.27
C ASP A 35 -4.54 -36.77 -34.08
N ALA A 36 -3.46 -36.32 -33.44
CA ALA A 36 -2.71 -37.15 -32.52
C ALA A 36 -3.17 -36.94 -31.07
N VAL A 37 -3.21 -38.07 -30.35
CA VAL A 37 -3.35 -38.09 -28.90
C VAL A 37 -2.16 -38.85 -28.32
N LEU A 38 -1.41 -38.20 -27.44
CA LEU A 38 -0.26 -38.78 -26.81
C LEU A 38 -0.38 -38.63 -25.28
N SER A 39 0.28 -39.52 -24.53
CA SER A 39 0.35 -39.45 -23.09
C SER A 39 1.77 -39.67 -22.59
N SER A 40 2.09 -39.05 -21.43
CA SER A 40 3.32 -39.25 -20.69
C SER A 40 3.05 -39.08 -19.21
N GLY A 41 3.21 -40.11 -18.41
CA GLY A 41 2.84 -40.06 -16.99
C GLY A 41 1.35 -39.71 -16.80
N ASP A 42 1.11 -38.68 -16.01
CA ASP A 42 -0.24 -38.25 -15.63
C ASP A 42 -0.85 -37.19 -16.57
N PHE A 43 -0.16 -36.80 -17.65
CA PHE A 43 -0.71 -35.88 -18.62
C PHE A 43 -0.94 -36.48 -19.97
N ARG A 44 -1.94 -35.95 -20.65
CA ARG A 44 -2.37 -36.32 -21.98
C ARG A 44 -2.46 -35.07 -22.84
N PHE A 45 -1.88 -35.10 -24.04
CA PHE A 45 -1.99 -33.97 -24.96
C PHE A 45 -2.50 -34.38 -26.34
N MET A 46 -3.22 -33.46 -26.94
CA MET A 46 -3.86 -33.57 -28.25
C MET A 46 -3.36 -32.48 -29.17
N SER A 47 -3.24 -32.76 -30.47
CA SER A 47 -2.81 -31.80 -31.47
C SER A 47 -3.30 -32.18 -32.85
N ASP A 48 -3.35 -31.20 -33.77
CA ASP A 48 -3.64 -31.47 -35.16
C ASP A 48 -2.53 -32.30 -35.83
N SER A 49 -1.26 -32.02 -35.45
CA SER A 49 -0.11 -32.82 -35.84
C SER A 49 0.96 -32.89 -34.80
N ALA A 50 1.70 -34.00 -34.73
CA ALA A 50 2.86 -34.13 -33.84
C ALA A 50 4.02 -34.85 -34.55
N TRP A 51 5.24 -34.46 -34.25
CA TRP A 51 6.49 -35.05 -34.70
C TRP A 51 7.22 -35.63 -33.51
N GLN A 52 7.27 -36.95 -33.41
CA GLN A 52 8.04 -37.66 -32.40
C GLN A 52 9.45 -37.94 -32.92
N PHE A 53 10.45 -37.33 -32.36
CA PHE A 53 11.86 -37.54 -32.66
C PHE A 53 12.32 -38.83 -31.95
N LEU A 54 12.67 -39.84 -32.71
CA LEU A 54 12.95 -41.16 -32.15
C LEU A 54 14.34 -41.29 -31.53
N ASP A 55 15.25 -40.38 -31.91
CA ASP A 55 16.65 -40.37 -31.49
C ASP A 55 16.90 -39.30 -30.39
N LYS A 56 15.94 -38.40 -30.14
CA LYS A 56 16.06 -37.32 -29.19
C LYS A 56 14.91 -37.42 -28.20
N ASP A 57 14.42 -37.91 -27.57
CA ASP A 57 13.33 -37.87 -26.57
C ASP A 57 12.51 -36.57 -26.55
N GLU A 58 12.18 -36.09 -27.77
CA GLU A 58 11.43 -34.86 -28.02
C GLU A 58 10.16 -35.12 -28.82
N VAL A 59 9.11 -34.35 -28.51
CA VAL A 59 7.88 -34.27 -29.32
C VAL A 59 7.58 -32.80 -29.63
N HIS A 60 7.45 -32.52 -30.94
CA HIS A 60 6.96 -31.22 -31.41
C HIS A 60 5.52 -31.36 -31.87
N ALA A 61 4.59 -30.59 -31.34
CA ALA A 61 3.19 -30.65 -31.72
C ALA A 61 2.72 -29.27 -32.20
N PHE A 62 1.79 -29.30 -33.16
CA PHE A 62 1.34 -28.12 -33.86
C PHE A 62 -0.17 -28.13 -34.05
N GLY A 63 -0.78 -26.96 -33.86
CA GLY A 63 -2.20 -26.72 -34.07
C GLY A 63 -3.08 -27.28 -32.95
N ASN A 64 -3.93 -26.42 -32.40
CA ASN A 64 -4.96 -26.74 -31.42
C ASN A 64 -4.47 -27.66 -30.29
N ILE A 65 -3.32 -27.31 -29.71
CA ILE A 65 -2.77 -28.08 -28.59
C ILE A 65 -3.73 -27.98 -27.41
N GLN A 66 -4.05 -29.11 -26.82
CA GLN A 66 -4.69 -29.22 -25.52
C GLN A 66 -3.94 -30.25 -24.69
N ILE A 67 -3.57 -29.88 -23.47
CA ILE A 67 -2.94 -30.75 -22.47
C ILE A 67 -3.88 -30.85 -21.28
N ASP A 68 -4.24 -32.09 -20.93
CA ASP A 68 -5.05 -32.38 -19.76
C ASP A 68 -4.18 -33.07 -18.71
N THR A 69 -4.14 -32.52 -17.49
CA THR A 69 -3.58 -33.12 -16.30
C THR A 69 -4.68 -33.36 -15.27
N PRO A 70 -4.45 -34.02 -14.15
CA PRO A 70 -5.47 -34.18 -13.10
C PRO A 70 -5.99 -32.86 -12.52
N THR A 71 -5.21 -31.80 -12.57
CA THR A 71 -5.50 -30.52 -11.90
C THR A 71 -5.59 -29.32 -12.85
N GLU A 72 -5.11 -29.46 -14.09
CA GLU A 72 -4.99 -28.35 -15.03
C GLU A 72 -5.41 -28.74 -16.44
N ARG A 73 -5.79 -27.73 -17.20
CA ARG A 73 -5.94 -27.81 -18.64
C ARG A 73 -5.16 -26.68 -19.30
N ILE A 74 -4.34 -27.02 -20.29
CA ILE A 74 -3.46 -26.07 -20.96
C ILE A 74 -3.78 -26.10 -22.47
N TRP A 75 -3.85 -24.91 -23.08
CA TRP A 75 -3.98 -24.75 -24.54
C TRP A 75 -2.81 -23.92 -25.07
N ALA A 76 -2.41 -24.21 -26.30
CA ALA A 76 -1.39 -23.45 -27.02
C ALA A 76 -1.53 -23.68 -28.54
N ASP A 77 -0.80 -22.89 -29.34
CA ASP A 77 -0.71 -23.11 -30.78
C ASP A 77 0.38 -24.13 -31.14
N THR A 78 1.51 -24.12 -30.39
CA THR A 78 2.62 -25.06 -30.58
C THR A 78 3.19 -25.52 -29.25
N LEU A 79 3.73 -26.73 -29.23
CA LEU A 79 4.36 -27.39 -28.10
C LEU A 79 5.67 -28.03 -28.52
N ILE A 80 6.75 -27.82 -27.77
CA ILE A 80 7.93 -28.69 -27.79
C ILE A 80 8.02 -29.31 -26.40
N TYR A 81 7.90 -30.63 -26.33
CA TYR A 81 7.97 -31.41 -25.10
C TYR A 81 9.27 -32.20 -25.02
N TYR A 82 10.04 -31.97 -23.94
CA TYR A 82 11.25 -32.70 -23.59
C TYR A 82 10.91 -33.71 -22.50
N ASN A 83 10.76 -34.98 -22.88
CA ASN A 83 10.22 -36.01 -22.02
C ASN A 83 11.09 -36.30 -20.77
N ILE A 84 12.44 -36.37 -20.91
CA ILE A 84 13.33 -36.61 -19.78
C ILE A 84 13.30 -35.43 -18.76
N LEU A 85 13.13 -34.20 -19.23
CA LEU A 85 13.09 -33.01 -18.41
C LEU A 85 11.68 -32.70 -17.89
N GLU A 86 10.66 -33.41 -18.42
CA GLU A 86 9.25 -33.10 -18.21
C GLU A 86 8.92 -31.61 -18.46
N LEU A 87 9.63 -31.02 -19.43
CA LEU A 87 9.56 -29.60 -19.75
C LEU A 87 8.81 -29.40 -21.08
N SER A 88 7.81 -28.54 -21.04
CA SER A 88 7.07 -28.08 -22.21
C SER A 88 7.43 -26.65 -22.54
N LYS A 89 7.74 -26.36 -23.80
CA LYS A 89 7.78 -25.00 -24.35
C LYS A 89 6.51 -24.77 -25.15
N LEU A 90 5.63 -23.96 -24.60
CA LEU A 90 4.34 -23.61 -25.16
C LEU A 90 4.43 -22.24 -25.82
N ARG A 91 3.94 -22.10 -27.04
CA ARG A 91 3.99 -20.84 -27.79
C ARG A 91 2.68 -20.57 -28.50
N GLY A 92 2.31 -19.27 -28.54
CA GLY A 92 1.09 -18.78 -29.17
C GLY A 92 -0.17 -19.13 -28.38
N ARG A 93 -0.93 -18.14 -28.01
CA ARG A 93 -2.22 -18.25 -27.30
C ARG A 93 -2.23 -19.27 -26.16
N VAL A 94 -1.22 -19.19 -25.28
CA VAL A 94 -1.14 -20.12 -24.14
C VAL A 94 -2.18 -19.72 -23.10
N ILE A 95 -3.02 -20.69 -22.72
CA ILE A 95 -4.01 -20.54 -21.65
C ILE A 95 -3.80 -21.71 -20.70
N ILE A 96 -3.69 -21.42 -19.40
CA ILE A 96 -3.65 -22.43 -18.34
C ILE A 96 -4.90 -22.23 -17.48
N GLU A 97 -5.75 -23.22 -17.40
CA GLU A 97 -6.93 -23.26 -16.53
C GLU A 97 -6.66 -24.17 -15.35
N GLN A 98 -6.81 -23.63 -14.14
CA GLN A 98 -6.76 -24.39 -12.90
C GLN A 98 -7.91 -23.91 -12.01
N ASP A 99 -8.83 -24.78 -11.67
CA ASP A 99 -10.03 -24.45 -10.90
C ASP A 99 -10.79 -23.24 -11.49
N SER A 100 -10.80 -22.11 -10.77
CA SER A 100 -11.38 -20.83 -11.22
C SER A 100 -10.35 -19.84 -11.77
N THR A 101 -9.09 -20.21 -11.83
CA THR A 101 -7.98 -19.36 -12.27
C THR A 101 -7.66 -19.59 -13.73
N LEU A 102 -7.50 -18.51 -14.48
CA LEU A 102 -7.03 -18.50 -15.87
C LEU A 102 -5.73 -17.69 -15.96
N LEU A 103 -4.70 -18.30 -16.56
CA LEU A 103 -3.46 -17.61 -16.90
C LEU A 103 -3.32 -17.55 -18.42
N PHE A 104 -2.97 -16.39 -18.94
CA PHE A 104 -2.78 -16.12 -20.36
C PHE A 104 -1.34 -15.66 -20.61
N GLY A 105 -0.74 -16.11 -21.70
CA GLY A 105 0.58 -15.66 -22.18
C GLY A 105 0.83 -16.15 -23.59
N ASN A 106 1.89 -15.66 -24.25
CA ASN A 106 2.28 -16.12 -25.59
C ASN A 106 3.43 -17.11 -25.58
N SER A 107 4.31 -17.03 -24.58
CA SER A 107 5.51 -17.86 -24.43
C SER A 107 5.62 -18.36 -23.01
N VAL A 108 5.35 -19.65 -22.80
CA VAL A 108 5.40 -20.28 -21.48
C VAL A 108 6.28 -21.51 -21.54
N ASP A 109 7.24 -21.60 -20.63
CA ASP A 109 8.02 -22.80 -20.35
C ASP A 109 7.44 -23.44 -19.08
N TYR A 110 6.77 -24.58 -19.21
CA TYR A 110 6.09 -25.26 -18.09
C TYR A 110 6.76 -26.59 -17.80
N ASN A 111 7.18 -26.77 -16.53
CA ASN A 111 7.77 -28.02 -16.06
C ASN A 111 6.73 -28.83 -15.28
N PHE A 112 6.34 -29.99 -15.79
CA PHE A 112 5.32 -30.85 -15.20
C PHE A 112 5.79 -31.58 -13.91
N ALA A 113 7.11 -31.80 -13.76
CA ALA A 113 7.65 -32.43 -12.56
C ALA A 113 7.62 -31.47 -11.36
N THR A 114 8.03 -30.21 -11.57
CA THR A 114 8.09 -29.21 -10.50
C THR A 114 6.80 -28.43 -10.37
N LYS A 115 5.90 -28.50 -11.36
CA LYS A 115 4.67 -27.69 -11.44
C LYS A 115 4.95 -26.19 -11.45
N VAL A 116 5.96 -25.76 -12.22
CA VAL A 116 6.37 -24.37 -12.36
C VAL A 116 6.21 -23.91 -13.81
N GLY A 117 5.48 -22.82 -14.01
CA GLY A 117 5.30 -22.14 -15.27
C GLY A 117 6.08 -20.82 -15.32
N HIS A 118 6.98 -20.68 -16.31
CA HIS A 118 7.68 -19.44 -16.59
C HIS A 118 7.01 -18.74 -17.78
N PHE A 119 6.37 -17.63 -17.55
CA PHE A 119 5.83 -16.74 -18.56
C PHE A 119 6.92 -15.77 -18.99
N LEU A 120 7.40 -15.93 -20.21
CA LEU A 120 8.59 -15.23 -20.72
C LEU A 120 8.26 -13.87 -21.34
N ASP A 121 7.01 -13.62 -21.57
CA ASP A 121 6.44 -12.38 -22.05
C ASP A 121 5.17 -12.05 -21.25
N GLU A 122 4.35 -11.13 -21.75
CA GLU A 122 3.16 -10.64 -21.07
C GLU A 122 2.32 -11.77 -20.44
N ILE A 123 2.05 -11.63 -19.15
CA ILE A 123 1.18 -12.53 -18.39
C ILE A 123 -0.07 -11.79 -17.91
N ARG A 124 -1.19 -12.45 -18.01
CA ARG A 124 -2.46 -12.05 -17.40
C ARG A 124 -3.01 -13.21 -16.57
N LEU A 125 -3.32 -12.93 -15.31
CA LEU A 125 -4.02 -13.83 -14.40
C LEU A 125 -5.42 -13.28 -14.16
N GLU A 126 -6.43 -14.13 -14.31
CA GLU A 126 -7.82 -13.84 -13.96
C GLU A 126 -8.35 -14.89 -13.00
N ASP A 127 -9.04 -14.45 -11.97
CA ASP A 127 -9.80 -15.32 -11.07
C ASP A 127 -11.06 -14.61 -10.55
N THR A 128 -11.70 -15.19 -9.52
CA THR A 128 -12.87 -14.60 -8.86
C THR A 128 -12.55 -13.32 -8.09
N ASP A 129 -11.30 -13.12 -7.70
CA ASP A 129 -10.86 -12.01 -6.86
C ASP A 129 -10.43 -10.81 -7.70
N GLY A 130 -9.97 -11.02 -8.94
CA GLY A 130 -9.59 -9.90 -9.79
C GLY A 130 -8.76 -10.26 -11.03
N ILE A 131 -8.10 -9.25 -11.57
CA ILE A 131 -7.25 -9.33 -12.75
C ILE A 131 -5.86 -8.79 -12.40
N LEU A 132 -4.82 -9.55 -12.76
CA LEU A 132 -3.44 -9.13 -12.67
C LEU A 132 -2.79 -9.20 -14.06
N VAL A 133 -1.98 -8.19 -14.40
CA VAL A 133 -1.14 -8.17 -15.62
C VAL A 133 0.28 -7.77 -15.26
N ALA A 134 1.26 -8.30 -16.02
CA ALA A 134 2.67 -7.96 -15.90
C ALA A 134 3.43 -8.30 -17.20
N ASP A 135 4.65 -7.79 -17.37
CA ASP A 135 5.48 -8.08 -18.55
C ASP A 135 5.98 -9.53 -18.55
N SER A 136 6.16 -10.14 -17.38
CA SER A 136 6.58 -11.55 -17.24
C SER A 136 6.22 -12.08 -15.85
N GLY A 137 6.28 -13.41 -15.67
CA GLY A 137 6.01 -13.99 -14.36
C GLY A 137 6.42 -15.45 -14.23
N ILE A 138 6.43 -15.92 -12.99
CA ILE A 138 6.65 -17.32 -12.63
C ILE A 138 5.48 -17.74 -11.74
N TYR A 139 4.82 -18.82 -12.12
CA TYR A 139 3.74 -19.40 -11.34
C TYR A 139 4.18 -20.74 -10.75
N TYR A 140 4.03 -20.90 -9.43
CA TYR A 140 4.35 -22.08 -8.65
C TYR A 140 3.07 -22.77 -8.18
N GLN A 141 2.55 -23.72 -8.96
CA GLN A 141 1.27 -24.35 -8.69
C GLN A 141 1.20 -25.01 -7.31
N ASN A 142 2.25 -25.74 -6.91
CA ASN A 142 2.26 -26.49 -5.64
C ASN A 142 2.10 -25.64 -4.38
N SER A 143 2.49 -24.38 -4.42
CA SER A 143 2.39 -23.42 -3.31
C SER A 143 1.37 -22.34 -3.55
N ASP A 144 0.62 -22.41 -4.66
CA ASP A 144 -0.30 -21.37 -5.11
C ASP A 144 0.28 -19.96 -4.98
N SER A 145 1.54 -19.82 -5.42
CA SER A 145 2.28 -18.56 -5.36
C SER A 145 2.78 -18.13 -6.72
N ALA A 146 3.03 -16.85 -6.89
CA ALA A 146 3.55 -16.31 -8.14
C ALA A 146 4.45 -15.10 -7.92
N GLU A 147 5.40 -14.92 -8.84
CA GLU A 147 6.22 -13.73 -8.97
C GLU A 147 5.91 -13.06 -10.31
N PHE A 148 5.71 -11.74 -10.29
CA PHE A 148 5.44 -10.92 -11.47
C PHE A 148 6.47 -9.81 -11.57
N ARG A 149 6.86 -9.44 -12.78
CA ARG A 149 7.89 -8.44 -13.03
C ARG A 149 7.56 -7.58 -14.24
N GLY A 150 7.83 -6.30 -14.10
CA GLY A 150 7.60 -5.26 -15.10
C GLY A 150 6.13 -4.88 -15.21
N ASN A 151 5.85 -3.58 -15.03
CA ASN A 151 4.53 -2.98 -15.19
C ASN A 151 3.39 -3.77 -14.52
N VAL A 152 3.65 -4.25 -13.29
CA VAL A 152 2.68 -5.06 -12.56
C VAL A 152 1.47 -4.21 -12.20
N GLN A 153 0.29 -4.66 -12.59
CA GLN A 153 -1.00 -4.06 -12.22
C GLN A 153 -1.94 -5.15 -11.74
N LEU A 154 -2.62 -4.89 -10.62
CA LEU A 154 -3.66 -5.76 -10.08
C LEU A 154 -4.88 -4.90 -9.76
N ALA A 155 -6.05 -5.36 -10.18
CA ALA A 155 -7.32 -4.71 -9.86
C ALA A 155 -8.36 -5.73 -9.44
N ASP A 156 -9.04 -5.43 -8.35
CA ASP A 156 -10.25 -6.10 -7.90
C ASP A 156 -11.41 -5.09 -7.75
N SER A 157 -12.50 -5.50 -7.12
CA SER A 157 -13.68 -4.63 -6.89
C SER A 157 -13.43 -3.47 -5.93
N ALA A 158 -12.40 -3.54 -5.10
CA ALA A 158 -12.12 -2.63 -3.99
C ALA A 158 -10.76 -1.94 -4.10
N GLN A 159 -9.80 -2.55 -4.78
CA GLN A 159 -8.42 -2.10 -4.79
C GLN A 159 -7.83 -2.08 -6.19
N TYR A 160 -6.92 -1.13 -6.40
CA TYR A 160 -5.99 -1.11 -7.52
C TYR A 160 -4.57 -1.04 -6.97
N VAL A 161 -3.70 -1.86 -7.51
CA VAL A 161 -2.29 -1.98 -7.10
C VAL A 161 -1.40 -1.89 -8.32
N GLU A 162 -0.34 -1.09 -8.25
CA GLU A 162 0.69 -0.96 -9.28
C GLU A 162 2.08 -1.01 -8.65
N GLY A 163 3.07 -1.57 -9.36
CA GLY A 163 4.46 -1.62 -8.95
C GLY A 163 5.36 -2.30 -9.97
N ASP A 164 6.67 -2.29 -9.73
CA ASP A 164 7.65 -2.87 -10.67
C ASP A 164 7.74 -4.40 -10.54
N SER A 165 7.56 -4.94 -9.34
CA SER A 165 7.47 -6.38 -9.12
C SER A 165 6.58 -6.75 -7.95
N LEU A 166 5.96 -7.92 -8.04
CA LEU A 166 5.01 -8.43 -7.07
C LEU A 166 5.28 -9.92 -6.82
N PHE A 167 5.36 -10.28 -5.54
CA PHE A 167 5.22 -11.67 -5.08
C PHE A 167 3.86 -11.83 -4.40
N ILE A 168 3.12 -12.87 -4.76
CA ILE A 168 1.88 -13.26 -4.08
C ILE A 168 1.92 -14.72 -3.66
N ASN A 169 1.31 -15.02 -2.52
CA ASN A 169 0.93 -16.37 -2.12
C ASN A 169 -0.58 -16.36 -1.83
N ARG A 170 -1.36 -17.02 -2.68
CA ARG A 170 -2.83 -16.96 -2.64
C ARG A 170 -3.40 -17.80 -1.50
N GLU A 171 -2.74 -18.90 -1.15
CA GLU A 171 -3.15 -19.76 -0.03
C GLU A 171 -3.07 -19.01 1.31
N THR A 172 -1.97 -18.29 1.56
CA THR A 172 -1.75 -17.53 2.80
C THR A 172 -2.28 -16.11 2.73
N LYS A 173 -2.71 -15.64 1.54
CA LYS A 173 -3.09 -14.25 1.23
C LYS A 173 -1.97 -13.26 1.58
N PHE A 174 -0.74 -13.65 1.30
CA PHE A 174 0.46 -12.85 1.53
C PHE A 174 0.91 -12.18 0.24
N LEU A 175 1.30 -10.92 0.32
CA LEU A 175 1.71 -10.10 -0.82
C LEU A 175 2.94 -9.28 -0.45
N ARG A 176 3.88 -9.16 -1.39
CA ARG A 176 4.98 -8.19 -1.39
C ARG A 176 5.03 -7.45 -2.71
N LEU A 177 5.07 -6.15 -2.65
CA LEU A 177 5.17 -5.27 -3.80
C LEU A 177 6.44 -4.42 -3.67
N PHE A 178 7.16 -4.25 -4.79
CA PHE A 178 8.45 -3.55 -4.81
C PHE A 178 8.44 -2.47 -5.88
N ASP A 179 9.04 -1.35 -5.52
CA ASP A 179 9.33 -0.17 -6.32
C ASP A 179 8.13 0.47 -7.02
N ASN A 180 8.12 1.80 -7.05
CA ASN A 180 7.11 2.64 -7.69
C ASN A 180 5.66 2.26 -7.34
N LEU A 181 5.45 1.81 -6.10
CA LEU A 181 4.16 1.27 -5.73
C LEU A 181 3.08 2.35 -5.56
N ILE A 182 1.90 2.02 -6.06
CA ILE A 182 0.66 2.78 -5.86
C ILE A 182 -0.41 1.77 -5.44
N VAL A 183 -1.04 2.02 -4.29
CA VAL A 183 -2.21 1.23 -3.85
C VAL A 183 -3.37 2.18 -3.60
N ILE A 184 -4.45 1.99 -4.32
CA ILE A 184 -5.70 2.71 -4.14
C ILE A 184 -6.69 1.75 -3.49
N ASP A 185 -7.14 2.09 -2.29
CA ASP A 185 -8.17 1.36 -1.56
C ASP A 185 -9.46 2.18 -1.58
N SER A 186 -10.38 1.81 -2.44
CA SER A 186 -11.66 2.52 -2.60
C SER A 186 -12.59 2.32 -1.40
N THR A 187 -12.46 1.19 -0.69
CA THR A 187 -13.28 0.88 0.49
C THR A 187 -12.95 1.79 1.66
N ASN A 188 -11.65 2.08 1.84
CA ASN A 188 -11.17 2.92 2.93
C ASN A 188 -10.83 4.35 2.48
N ASN A 189 -11.12 4.72 1.23
CA ASN A 189 -10.73 6.00 0.63
C ASN A 189 -9.26 6.35 0.86
N ALA A 190 -8.38 5.35 0.72
CA ALA A 190 -6.97 5.48 1.01
C ALA A 190 -6.10 5.34 -0.25
N LEU A 191 -4.99 6.07 -0.25
CA LEU A 191 -3.89 5.94 -1.20
C LEU A 191 -2.61 5.68 -0.41
N LEU A 192 -1.88 4.64 -0.81
CA LEU A 192 -0.56 4.33 -0.28
C LEU A 192 0.46 4.38 -1.42
N THR A 193 1.63 4.94 -1.15
CA THR A 193 2.77 4.91 -2.07
C THR A 193 4.07 4.74 -1.30
N GLY A 194 5.10 4.21 -1.96
CA GLY A 194 6.42 3.94 -1.38
C GLY A 194 7.24 3.07 -2.32
N HIS A 195 8.28 2.41 -1.81
CA HIS A 195 9.10 1.48 -2.58
C HIS A 195 8.98 0.02 -2.11
N TYR A 196 8.43 -0.22 -0.94
CA TYR A 196 8.15 -1.56 -0.43
C TYR A 196 6.80 -1.61 0.27
N LEU A 197 6.01 -2.63 -0.05
CA LEU A 197 4.76 -2.96 0.65
C LEU A 197 4.73 -4.45 0.96
N GLU A 198 4.39 -4.79 2.19
CA GLU A 198 4.03 -6.13 2.61
C GLU A 198 2.59 -6.13 3.17
N ALA A 199 1.77 -7.07 2.74
CA ALA A 199 0.42 -7.24 3.24
C ALA A 199 0.12 -8.72 3.52
N ASP A 200 -0.71 -8.99 4.52
CA ASP A 200 -1.07 -10.34 4.93
C ASP A 200 -2.58 -10.52 5.17
N SER A 201 -2.98 -11.74 5.46
CA SER A 201 -4.38 -12.13 5.69
C SER A 201 -5.03 -11.52 6.93
N THR A 202 -4.25 -10.93 7.83
CA THR A 202 -4.78 -10.26 9.03
C THR A 202 -5.24 -8.83 8.73
N GLY A 203 -4.94 -8.34 7.51
CA GLY A 203 -5.18 -6.96 7.08
C GLY A 203 -4.05 -6.00 7.47
N ARG A 204 -2.92 -6.53 7.98
CA ARG A 204 -1.70 -5.75 8.18
C ARG A 204 -1.13 -5.32 6.83
N ARG A 205 -0.73 -4.06 6.73
CA ARG A 205 0.01 -3.48 5.61
C ARG A 205 1.19 -2.72 6.17
N TYR A 206 2.38 -3.08 5.74
CA TYR A 206 3.63 -2.42 6.11
C TYR A 206 4.25 -1.79 4.87
N LEU A 207 4.51 -0.49 4.93
CA LEU A 207 5.15 0.28 3.87
C LEU A 207 6.50 0.78 4.37
N SER A 208 7.49 0.82 3.50
CA SER A 208 8.76 1.48 3.77
C SER A 208 9.34 2.16 2.53
N ASP A 209 10.41 2.94 2.77
CA ASP A 209 11.13 3.69 1.78
C ASP A 209 10.23 4.74 1.09
N ASP A 210 10.23 5.96 1.64
CA ASP A 210 9.33 7.06 1.28
C ASP A 210 7.84 6.72 1.45
N ALA A 211 7.52 6.04 2.55
CA ALA A 211 6.17 5.62 2.86
C ALA A 211 5.22 6.84 2.97
N TYR A 212 4.12 6.75 2.26
CA TYR A 212 3.09 7.78 2.27
C TYR A 212 1.70 7.17 2.31
N LEU A 213 0.88 7.72 3.17
CA LEU A 213 -0.54 7.43 3.28
C LEU A 213 -1.35 8.71 3.11
N ARG A 214 -2.35 8.67 2.23
CA ARG A 214 -3.42 9.65 2.17
C ARG A 214 -4.73 8.98 2.56
N SER A 215 -5.44 9.54 3.52
CA SER A 215 -6.79 9.13 3.90
C SER A 215 -7.77 10.27 3.68
N ILE A 216 -8.92 9.97 3.09
CA ILE A 216 -10.00 10.93 2.90
C ILE A 216 -11.13 10.51 3.84
N VAL A 217 -11.46 11.40 4.76
CA VAL A 217 -12.59 11.21 5.66
C VAL A 217 -13.67 12.23 5.30
N THR A 218 -14.85 11.74 5.00
CA THR A 218 -16.00 12.62 4.71
C THR A 218 -16.72 12.88 6.02
N ASP A 219 -16.86 14.15 6.39
CA ASP A 219 -17.69 14.55 7.51
C ASP A 219 -19.16 14.24 7.19
N SER A 220 -19.79 13.42 8.04
CA SER A 220 -21.18 13.00 7.87
C SER A 220 -22.18 14.16 7.99
N THR A 221 -21.77 15.28 8.58
CA THR A 221 -22.63 16.44 8.85
C THR A 221 -22.51 17.55 7.81
N THR A 222 -21.31 17.75 7.23
CA THR A 222 -21.03 18.88 6.31
C THR A 222 -20.85 18.45 4.86
N THR A 223 -20.73 17.17 4.54
CA THR A 223 -20.35 16.62 3.24
C THR A 223 -18.99 17.11 2.73
N GLU A 224 -18.25 17.86 3.53
CA GLU A 224 -16.88 18.25 3.21
C GLU A 224 -15.93 17.10 3.46
N ALA A 225 -15.09 16.80 2.47
CA ALA A 225 -14.04 15.81 2.60
C ALA A 225 -12.79 16.45 3.20
N ASP A 226 -12.33 15.96 4.34
CA ASP A 226 -11.01 16.31 4.87
C ASP A 226 -10.00 15.24 4.46
N THR A 227 -8.81 15.69 4.10
CA THR A 227 -7.73 14.83 3.64
C THR A 227 -6.57 14.91 4.62
N THR A 228 -6.22 13.76 5.18
CA THR A 228 -5.03 13.62 6.01
C THR A 228 -3.92 12.97 5.22
N HIS A 229 -2.74 13.57 5.25
CA HIS A 229 -1.53 13.10 4.61
C HIS A 229 -0.50 12.76 5.68
N ILE A 230 0.02 11.54 5.64
CA ILE A 230 1.04 11.04 6.57
C ILE A 230 2.23 10.57 5.75
N PHE A 231 3.42 11.05 6.09
CA PHE A 231 4.70 10.63 5.53
C PHE A 231 5.57 10.07 6.64
N GLY A 232 6.38 9.08 6.34
CA GLY A 232 7.36 8.51 7.25
C GLY A 232 8.37 7.67 6.48
N ASP A 233 9.44 7.25 7.15
CA ASP A 233 10.34 6.25 6.59
C ASP A 233 9.63 4.89 6.52
N GLU A 234 8.76 4.62 7.50
CA GLU A 234 7.94 3.42 7.62
C GLU A 234 6.52 3.78 8.07
N ILE A 235 5.50 3.09 7.52
CA ILE A 235 4.10 3.18 7.95
C ILE A 235 3.52 1.78 8.06
N GLU A 236 2.99 1.44 9.21
CA GLU A 236 2.25 0.20 9.42
C GLU A 236 0.77 0.49 9.68
N LEU A 237 -0.08 -0.16 8.91
CA LEU A 237 -1.53 -0.15 9.07
C LEU A 237 -1.97 -1.51 9.60
N THR A 238 -2.70 -1.52 10.69
CA THR A 238 -3.27 -2.74 11.26
C THR A 238 -4.75 -2.54 11.57
N LYS A 239 -5.49 -3.62 11.59
CA LYS A 239 -6.91 -3.60 11.94
C LYS A 239 -7.20 -4.65 13.01
N GLN A 240 -7.91 -4.24 14.05
CA GLN A 240 -8.36 -5.12 15.11
C GLN A 240 -9.86 -4.91 15.30
N ASP A 241 -10.65 -5.89 14.91
CA ASP A 241 -12.11 -5.79 14.80
C ASP A 241 -12.53 -4.60 13.91
N THR A 242 -13.14 -3.58 14.48
CA THR A 242 -13.56 -2.35 13.80
C THR A 242 -12.56 -1.20 13.94
N THR A 243 -11.51 -1.37 14.76
CA THR A 243 -10.51 -0.35 15.03
C THR A 243 -9.34 -0.45 14.06
N SER A 244 -9.03 0.63 13.37
CA SER A 244 -7.82 0.77 12.56
C SER A 244 -6.74 1.50 13.34
N PHE A 245 -5.51 1.03 13.22
CA PHE A 245 -4.33 1.64 13.80
C PHE A 245 -3.37 2.06 12.69
N ILE A 246 -2.70 3.19 12.90
CA ILE A 246 -1.62 3.67 12.04
C ILE A 246 -0.43 3.91 12.94
N ASP A 247 0.67 3.23 12.69
CA ASP A 247 1.97 3.46 13.30
C ASP A 247 2.91 3.95 12.21
N ALA A 248 3.39 5.21 12.32
CA ALA A 248 4.38 5.76 11.41
C ALA A 248 5.67 6.07 12.17
N MET A 249 6.81 5.78 11.55
CA MET A 249 8.14 5.89 12.15
C MET A 249 9.13 6.54 11.19
N GLY A 250 10.06 7.31 11.75
CA GLY A 250 11.13 8.00 11.05
C GLY A 250 10.62 9.22 10.26
N ASN A 251 11.12 10.40 10.60
CA ASN A 251 10.82 11.65 9.88
C ASN A 251 9.33 11.91 9.61
N VAL A 252 8.47 11.54 10.57
CA VAL A 252 7.02 11.58 10.39
C VAL A 252 6.54 13.01 10.20
N ARG A 253 5.77 13.22 9.14
CA ARG A 253 5.13 14.49 8.79
C ARG A 253 3.64 14.26 8.55
N VAL A 254 2.81 15.03 9.23
CA VAL A 254 1.36 15.01 9.03
C VAL A 254 0.90 16.36 8.50
N TRP A 255 0.01 16.32 7.53
CA TRP A 255 -0.74 17.48 7.11
C TRP A 255 -2.22 17.13 6.96
N SER A 256 -3.08 17.96 7.52
CA SER A 256 -4.53 18.00 7.23
C SER A 256 -4.99 19.45 7.21
N SER A 257 -6.24 19.71 6.87
CA SER A 257 -6.82 21.06 6.92
C SER A 257 -6.93 21.57 8.38
N LYS A 258 -6.92 20.67 9.35
CA LYS A 258 -7.17 20.96 10.77
C LYS A 258 -5.88 21.15 11.55
N PHE A 259 -4.86 20.37 11.28
CA PHE A 259 -3.56 20.47 11.94
C PHE A 259 -2.43 19.96 11.07
N SER A 260 -1.21 20.30 11.43
CA SER A 260 -0.01 19.68 10.88
C SER A 260 0.98 19.36 11.98
N SER A 261 1.84 18.35 11.78
CA SER A 261 2.82 17.97 12.79
C SER A 261 4.08 17.37 12.21
N LEU A 262 5.16 17.44 12.99
CA LEU A 262 6.42 16.72 12.83
C LEU A 262 6.66 15.87 14.07
N SER A 263 7.18 14.66 13.91
CA SER A 263 7.57 13.77 14.99
C SER A 263 8.51 12.67 14.50
N ASP A 264 9.18 11.95 15.40
CA ASP A 264 9.90 10.73 15.02
C ASP A 264 8.95 9.54 14.90
N THR A 265 7.90 9.52 15.73
CA THR A 265 6.90 8.44 15.73
C THR A 265 5.50 9.03 15.90
N LEU A 266 4.56 8.46 15.13
CA LEU A 266 3.14 8.73 15.26
C LEU A 266 2.41 7.42 15.51
N LYS A 267 1.43 7.42 16.42
CA LYS A 267 0.46 6.36 16.62
C LYS A 267 -0.96 6.91 16.58
N TYR A 268 -1.80 6.30 15.77
CA TYR A 268 -3.20 6.67 15.65
C TYR A 268 -4.12 5.49 15.93
N ASN A 269 -5.24 5.78 16.57
CA ASN A 269 -6.31 4.81 16.83
C ASN A 269 -7.64 5.42 16.35
N SER A 270 -8.31 4.75 15.41
CA SER A 270 -9.51 5.27 14.76
C SER A 270 -10.76 5.29 15.67
N THR A 271 -10.85 4.38 16.63
CA THR A 271 -12.01 4.34 17.56
C THR A 271 -11.96 5.48 18.57
N THR A 272 -10.77 5.81 19.05
CA THR A 272 -10.59 6.91 19.98
C THR A 272 -10.29 8.22 19.28
N GLU A 273 -10.06 8.22 17.98
CA GLU A 273 -9.64 9.36 17.15
C GLU A 273 -8.42 10.10 17.74
N LEU A 274 -7.47 9.35 18.30
CA LEU A 274 -6.36 9.87 19.06
C LEU A 274 -5.04 9.65 18.35
N PHE A 275 -4.36 10.75 17.99
CA PHE A 275 -2.96 10.76 17.58
C PHE A 275 -2.04 10.92 18.78
N ARG A 276 -0.95 10.17 18.80
CA ARG A 276 0.14 10.32 19.78
C ARG A 276 1.45 10.50 19.02
N LEU A 277 2.14 11.58 19.31
CA LEU A 277 3.38 12.01 18.65
C LEU A 277 4.53 11.93 19.66
N TYR A 278 5.64 11.32 19.26
CA TYR A 278 6.82 11.10 20.09
C TYR A 278 8.09 11.57 19.36
N GLY A 279 9.17 11.84 20.14
CA GLY A 279 10.46 12.26 19.59
C GLY A 279 10.48 13.76 19.30
N ASP A 280 10.33 14.57 20.37
CA ASP A 280 10.33 16.03 20.29
C ASP A 280 9.38 16.62 19.24
N PRO A 281 8.11 16.16 19.23
CA PRO A 281 7.13 16.59 18.24
C PRO A 281 6.87 18.08 18.28
N LYS A 282 6.45 18.58 17.10
CA LYS A 282 5.86 19.90 16.94
C LYS A 282 4.51 19.76 16.27
N ALA A 283 3.51 20.47 16.76
CA ALA A 283 2.17 20.52 16.16
C ALA A 283 1.76 21.97 15.91
N TRP A 284 1.10 22.20 14.79
CA TRP A 284 0.60 23.53 14.41
C TRP A 284 -0.91 23.46 14.17
N HIS A 285 -1.60 24.43 14.72
CA HIS A 285 -3.00 24.69 14.43
C HIS A 285 -3.19 26.20 14.27
N ASN A 286 -3.71 26.66 13.15
CA ASN A 286 -3.79 28.07 12.80
C ASN A 286 -2.43 28.78 12.98
N ASN A 287 -2.36 29.79 13.84
CA ASN A 287 -1.17 30.58 14.18
C ASN A 287 -0.46 30.12 15.47
N ILE A 288 -0.78 28.89 15.96
CA ILE A 288 -0.21 28.33 17.19
C ILE A 288 0.74 27.19 16.84
N GLN A 289 1.91 27.19 17.45
CA GLN A 289 2.84 26.06 17.52
C GLN A 289 2.91 25.54 18.94
N LEU A 290 2.74 24.23 19.10
CA LEU A 290 2.99 23.49 20.33
C LEU A 290 4.19 22.57 20.13
N SER A 291 5.13 22.58 21.05
CA SER A 291 6.30 21.70 21.09
C SER A 291 6.48 21.07 22.46
N GLY A 292 7.10 19.90 22.51
CA GLY A 292 7.39 19.18 23.74
C GLY A 292 7.83 17.74 23.44
N PRO A 293 8.30 16.96 24.44
CA PRO A 293 8.74 15.57 24.21
C PRO A 293 7.63 14.61 23.78
N PHE A 294 6.38 14.93 24.07
CA PHE A 294 5.18 14.19 23.71
C PHE A 294 4.02 15.14 23.42
N ILE A 295 3.28 14.88 22.34
CA ILE A 295 2.03 15.58 22.04
C ILE A 295 0.95 14.54 21.72
N SER A 296 -0.25 14.72 22.29
CA SER A 296 -1.45 14.03 21.84
C SER A 296 -2.43 15.01 21.21
N VAL A 297 -3.04 14.58 20.09
CA VAL A 297 -4.09 15.31 19.37
C VAL A 297 -5.33 14.44 19.41
N GLN A 298 -6.33 14.87 20.18
CA GLN A 298 -7.63 14.24 20.21
C GLN A 298 -8.53 14.90 19.16
N LEU A 299 -9.04 14.09 18.25
CA LEU A 299 -10.10 14.53 17.36
C LEU A 299 -11.47 14.10 17.92
N LYS A 300 -12.50 14.78 17.47
CA LYS A 300 -13.89 14.41 17.62
C LYS A 300 -14.63 14.81 16.34
N ASP A 301 -15.26 13.84 15.70
CA ASP A 301 -15.90 14.06 14.41
C ASP A 301 -14.94 14.73 13.40
N ASN A 302 -13.68 14.24 13.35
CA ASN A 302 -12.57 14.79 12.53
C ASN A 302 -12.13 16.23 12.83
N ASN A 303 -12.66 16.89 13.85
CA ASN A 303 -12.19 18.18 14.28
C ASN A 303 -11.28 18.05 15.50
N VAL A 304 -10.25 18.90 15.60
CA VAL A 304 -9.41 18.92 16.78
C VAL A 304 -10.26 19.37 17.98
N GLU A 305 -10.38 18.48 18.98
CA GLU A 305 -11.06 18.77 20.24
C GLU A 305 -10.05 19.24 21.31
N ASN A 306 -8.89 18.57 21.34
CA ASN A 306 -7.91 18.79 22.40
C ASN A 306 -6.48 18.50 21.89
N LEU A 307 -5.52 19.35 22.27
CA LEU A 307 -4.09 19.14 22.17
C LEU A 307 -3.50 19.10 23.57
N THR A 308 -2.79 18.02 23.93
CA THR A 308 -2.12 17.92 25.23
C THR A 308 -0.65 17.58 25.03
N SER A 309 0.23 18.25 25.77
CA SER A 309 1.67 17.98 25.75
C SER A 309 2.25 17.96 27.16
N TYR A 310 3.20 17.05 27.39
CA TYR A 310 3.99 16.89 28.62
C TYR A 310 5.23 16.03 28.33
N PRO A 311 6.26 16.02 29.20
CA PRO A 311 6.59 17.07 30.15
C PRO A 311 7.12 18.33 29.45
N SER A 312 7.09 19.44 30.15
CA SER A 312 7.72 20.69 29.71
C SER A 312 7.34 21.22 28.33
N PRO A 313 6.03 21.24 27.96
CA PRO A 313 5.57 21.84 26.72
C PRO A 313 5.88 23.31 26.59
N PHE A 314 6.05 23.76 25.35
CA PHE A 314 6.18 25.16 24.99
C PHE A 314 5.22 25.50 23.84
N ALA A 315 4.31 26.47 24.05
CA ALA A 315 3.44 26.95 22.99
C ALA A 315 3.76 28.40 22.64
N VAL A 316 3.70 28.69 21.35
CA VAL A 316 3.83 30.05 20.79
C VAL A 316 2.65 30.34 19.93
N GLN A 317 2.02 31.49 20.12
CA GLN A 317 0.99 32.04 19.25
C GLN A 317 1.50 33.33 18.60
N GLU A 318 1.47 33.38 17.28
CA GLU A 318 1.72 34.62 16.56
C GLU A 318 0.45 35.48 16.50
N ASP A 319 0.51 36.71 17.04
CA ASP A 319 -0.50 37.71 16.83
C ASP A 319 -0.38 38.25 15.39
N THR A 320 -1.33 37.85 14.52
CA THR A 320 -1.29 38.18 13.08
C THR A 320 -1.44 39.67 12.78
N VAL A 321 -1.89 40.48 13.75
CA VAL A 321 -2.05 41.93 13.58
C VAL A 321 -0.75 42.63 13.90
N THR A 322 -0.11 42.28 15.02
CA THR A 322 1.09 43.00 15.51
C THR A 322 2.39 42.28 15.18
N GLY A 323 2.33 40.99 14.76
CA GLY A 323 3.50 40.12 14.56
C GLY A 323 4.19 39.74 15.88
N ARG A 324 3.57 40.00 17.05
CA ARG A 324 4.12 39.66 18.36
C ARG A 324 3.91 38.17 18.65
N LEU A 325 4.87 37.57 19.38
CA LEU A 325 4.86 36.16 19.73
C LEU A 325 4.46 35.96 21.19
N ASN A 326 3.21 35.61 21.44
CA ASN A 326 2.71 35.20 22.75
C ASN A 326 3.29 33.84 23.11
N GLN A 327 3.77 33.66 24.32
CA GLN A 327 4.53 32.48 24.74
C GLN A 327 3.95 31.93 26.04
N ILE A 328 3.82 30.61 26.12
CA ILE A 328 3.38 29.95 27.33
C ILE A 328 4.04 28.58 27.47
N LYS A 329 4.45 28.24 28.69
CA LYS A 329 5.02 26.93 29.00
C LYS A 329 4.63 26.50 30.42
N GLY A 330 4.90 25.23 30.74
CA GLY A 330 4.67 24.61 32.03
C GLY A 330 5.08 23.15 32.01
N ASP A 331 4.67 22.37 33.00
CA ASP A 331 4.96 20.93 33.00
C ASP A 331 3.92 20.14 32.17
N THR A 332 2.67 20.60 32.13
CA THR A 332 1.61 20.08 31.27
C THR A 332 0.83 21.23 30.66
N LEU A 333 0.53 21.14 29.36
CA LEU A 333 -0.32 22.08 28.65
C LEU A 333 -1.44 21.31 27.95
N SER A 334 -2.69 21.75 28.17
CA SER A 334 -3.86 21.25 27.42
C SER A 334 -4.60 22.41 26.75
N ALA A 335 -4.71 22.39 25.44
CA ALA A 335 -5.46 23.35 24.65
C ALA A 335 -6.76 22.69 24.14
N TYR A 336 -7.89 23.36 24.34
CA TYR A 336 -9.22 22.88 23.96
C TYR A 336 -9.77 23.76 22.85
N PHE A 337 -10.48 23.13 21.92
CA PHE A 337 -11.02 23.78 20.74
C PHE A 337 -12.54 23.62 20.69
N THR A 338 -13.22 24.58 20.11
CA THR A 338 -14.66 24.57 19.85
C THR A 338 -14.88 25.18 18.46
N ASP A 339 -15.57 24.46 17.58
CA ASP A 339 -15.84 24.86 16.19
C ASP A 339 -14.57 25.23 15.41
N GLY A 340 -13.43 24.54 15.72
CA GLY A 340 -12.14 24.74 15.06
C GLY A 340 -11.30 25.87 15.63
N ASP A 341 -11.82 26.70 16.53
CA ASP A 341 -11.10 27.77 17.20
C ASP A 341 -10.69 27.37 18.61
N ILE A 342 -9.56 27.92 19.07
CA ILE A 342 -9.13 27.71 20.44
C ILE A 342 -10.11 28.38 21.40
N SER A 343 -10.55 27.64 22.42
CA SER A 343 -11.49 28.13 23.44
C SER A 343 -10.87 28.26 24.82
N LYS A 344 -9.89 27.39 25.14
CA LYS A 344 -9.25 27.36 26.45
C LYS A 344 -7.86 26.77 26.38
N ILE A 345 -6.91 27.30 27.14
CA ILE A 345 -5.64 26.64 27.47
C ILE A 345 -5.53 26.48 28.99
N ASP A 346 -5.15 25.30 29.45
CA ASP A 346 -4.92 24.95 30.86
C ASP A 346 -3.46 24.51 31.02
N ILE A 347 -2.70 25.17 31.88
CA ILE A 347 -1.28 24.91 32.10
C ILE A 347 -1.04 24.71 33.59
N TYR A 348 -0.44 23.56 33.92
CA TYR A 348 -0.07 23.22 35.31
C TYR A 348 0.92 22.06 35.36
N PRO A 349 1.67 21.89 36.43
CA PRO A 349 2.13 23.00 37.29
C PRO A 349 3.17 23.87 36.57
N ASN A 350 3.72 24.85 37.29
CA ASN A 350 4.83 25.67 36.85
C ASN A 350 4.60 26.48 35.57
N SER A 351 3.44 27.11 35.45
CA SER A 351 3.09 27.93 34.29
C SER A 351 3.92 29.22 34.26
N GLU A 352 4.53 29.53 33.11
CA GLU A 352 5.11 30.81 32.76
C GLU A 352 4.45 31.34 31.48
N LEU A 353 4.12 32.63 31.46
CA LEU A 353 3.44 33.34 30.37
C LEU A 353 4.17 34.61 30.00
N LEU A 354 4.32 34.89 28.71
CA LEU A 354 4.61 36.19 28.14
C LEU A 354 3.54 36.51 27.11
N TYR A 355 2.66 37.47 27.42
CA TYR A 355 1.54 37.84 26.55
C TYR A 355 1.61 39.31 26.19
N HIS A 356 1.70 39.63 24.90
CA HIS A 356 1.73 40.97 24.36
C HIS A 356 0.32 41.58 24.33
N THR A 357 0.17 42.79 24.89
CA THR A 357 -1.09 43.50 24.92
C THR A 357 -1.21 44.48 23.74
N LYS A 358 -2.46 44.84 23.42
CA LYS A 358 -2.82 45.81 22.37
C LYS A 358 -3.68 46.89 22.96
N ASN A 359 -3.53 48.14 22.48
CA ASN A 359 -4.45 49.22 22.77
C ASN A 359 -5.72 49.14 21.92
N ASP A 360 -6.67 50.05 22.12
CA ASP A 360 -7.93 50.12 21.40
C ASP A 360 -7.76 50.34 19.88
N ALA A 361 -6.59 50.80 19.44
CA ALA A 361 -6.25 50.95 18.01
C ALA A 361 -5.56 49.70 17.44
N ASN A 362 -5.49 48.58 18.16
CA ASN A 362 -4.76 47.35 17.84
C ASN A 362 -3.24 47.55 17.67
N GLU A 363 -2.67 48.56 18.28
CA GLU A 363 -1.23 48.76 18.29
C GLU A 363 -0.60 48.12 19.56
N PRO A 364 0.67 47.65 19.50
CA PRO A 364 1.36 47.10 20.67
C PRO A 364 1.36 48.09 21.82
N ASP A 365 0.97 47.67 23.04
CA ASP A 365 0.86 48.50 24.23
C ASP A 365 1.80 48.04 25.38
N GLY A 366 2.34 46.87 25.27
CA GLY A 366 3.23 46.27 26.25
C GLY A 366 3.11 44.75 26.29
N ALA A 367 3.56 44.18 27.41
CA ALA A 367 3.40 42.74 27.65
C ALA A 367 3.18 42.43 29.13
N VAL A 368 2.46 41.35 29.42
CA VAL A 368 2.38 40.74 30.75
C VAL A 368 3.30 39.54 30.78
N GLU A 369 4.27 39.56 31.68
CA GLU A 369 5.09 38.39 32.01
C GLU A 369 4.66 37.88 33.39
N SER A 370 4.34 36.61 33.51
CA SER A 370 3.90 36.06 34.79
C SER A 370 4.33 34.61 34.98
N SER A 371 4.49 34.20 36.26
CA SER A 371 4.64 32.83 36.68
C SER A 371 3.56 32.46 37.70
N SER A 372 3.04 31.23 37.62
CA SER A 372 1.95 30.78 38.49
C SER A 372 2.00 29.25 38.61
N PRO A 373 1.57 28.67 39.73
CA PRO A 373 1.38 27.23 39.82
C PRO A 373 0.38 26.69 38.80
N LYS A 374 -0.63 27.50 38.37
CA LYS A 374 -1.60 27.16 37.35
C LYS A 374 -2.09 28.41 36.63
N THR A 375 -2.18 28.34 35.32
CA THR A 375 -2.77 29.37 34.45
C THR A 375 -3.87 28.76 33.61
N ILE A 376 -5.01 29.44 33.47
CA ILE A 376 -6.09 29.09 32.53
C ILE A 376 -6.37 30.32 31.68
N LEU A 377 -6.24 30.18 30.38
CA LEU A 377 -6.57 31.20 29.40
C LEU A 377 -7.87 30.82 28.69
N TYR A 378 -8.77 31.81 28.55
CA TYR A 378 -10.04 31.65 27.83
C TYR A 378 -10.03 32.55 26.61
N PHE A 379 -10.47 32.00 25.49
CA PHE A 379 -10.46 32.64 24.17
C PHE A 379 -11.87 32.74 23.64
N ASP A 380 -12.12 33.80 22.86
CA ASP A 380 -13.30 33.93 21.99
C ASP A 380 -12.81 34.33 20.60
N LYS A 381 -13.13 33.53 19.56
CA LYS A 381 -12.69 33.74 18.18
C LYS A 381 -11.18 33.94 18.02
N GLY A 382 -10.39 33.18 18.79
CA GLY A 382 -8.93 33.26 18.78
C GLY A 382 -8.30 34.39 19.58
N GLU A 383 -9.09 35.33 20.15
CA GLU A 383 -8.63 36.42 20.99
C GLU A 383 -8.72 36.05 22.49
N LEU A 384 -7.68 36.38 23.27
CA LEU A 384 -7.69 36.14 24.70
C LEU A 384 -8.68 37.09 25.40
N VAL A 385 -9.74 36.55 26.01
CA VAL A 385 -10.76 37.35 26.70
C VAL A 385 -10.64 37.32 28.21
N ARG A 386 -10.01 36.28 28.78
CA ARG A 386 -9.82 36.15 30.23
C ARG A 386 -8.65 35.24 30.54
N ALA A 387 -7.84 35.68 31.51
CA ALA A 387 -6.79 34.86 32.13
C ALA A 387 -7.13 34.67 33.61
N TRP A 388 -7.02 33.40 34.08
CA TRP A 388 -7.03 33.08 35.50
C TRP A 388 -5.68 32.50 35.90
N MET A 389 -5.08 33.05 36.95
CA MET A 389 -3.77 32.65 37.43
C MET A 389 -3.83 32.47 38.95
N GLY A 390 -3.51 31.25 39.43
CA GLY A 390 -3.36 31.01 40.87
C GLY A 390 -2.08 31.66 41.39
N GLN A 391 -2.07 32.18 42.61
CA GLN A 391 -0.89 32.72 43.30
C GLN A 391 0.26 33.21 42.37
N ASN A 392 -0.04 34.16 41.49
CA ASN A 392 0.86 34.58 40.42
C ASN A 392 1.87 35.61 40.91
N GLN A 393 3.05 35.57 40.29
CA GLN A 393 3.99 36.66 40.26
C GLN A 393 3.99 37.22 38.84
N GLY A 394 3.52 38.46 38.66
CA GLY A 394 3.36 39.06 37.33
C GLY A 394 3.90 40.47 37.28
N LEU A 395 4.42 40.84 36.12
CA LEU A 395 4.95 42.17 35.83
C LEU A 395 4.34 42.62 34.49
N PHE A 396 3.79 43.83 34.47
CA PHE A 396 3.50 44.51 33.21
C PHE A 396 4.75 45.25 32.72
N LEU A 397 5.12 44.98 31.49
CA LEU A 397 6.22 45.60 30.78
C LEU A 397 5.62 46.59 29.78
N PRO A 398 5.82 47.92 29.94
CA PRO A 398 5.34 48.89 28.94
C PRO A 398 6.05 48.67 27.58
N GLU A 399 5.43 49.11 26.50
CA GLU A 399 5.99 48.94 25.16
C GLU A 399 7.34 49.67 25.03
N TYR A 400 8.35 48.99 24.51
CA TYR A 400 9.66 49.52 24.18
C TYR A 400 10.27 48.71 23.03
N THR A 401 11.29 49.23 22.36
CA THR A 401 11.82 48.70 21.09
C THR A 401 12.19 47.21 21.15
N GLU A 402 12.85 46.78 22.26
CA GLU A 402 13.36 45.43 22.41
C GLU A 402 12.32 44.43 23.00
N LEU A 403 11.12 44.90 23.36
CA LEU A 403 10.10 44.06 23.98
C LEU A 403 9.66 42.94 23.03
N SER A 404 9.69 43.17 21.71
CA SER A 404 9.40 42.14 20.68
C SER A 404 10.41 40.97 20.68
N GLU A 405 11.62 41.21 21.16
CA GLU A 405 12.69 40.22 21.21
C GLU A 405 12.70 39.41 22.52
N ARG A 406 11.84 39.78 23.49
CA ARG A 406 11.77 39.11 24.78
C ARG A 406 11.24 37.69 24.62
N LYS A 407 11.95 36.74 25.25
CA LYS A 407 11.65 35.31 25.15
C LYS A 407 11.74 34.67 26.52
N LEU A 408 10.78 33.75 26.80
CA LEU A 408 10.87 32.85 27.95
C LEU A 408 12.00 31.81 27.71
N ALA A 409 12.57 31.33 28.82
CA ALA A 409 13.60 30.29 28.73
C ALA A 409 13.08 29.05 28.04
N GLY A 410 13.82 28.52 27.04
CA GLY A 410 13.42 27.38 26.24
C GLY A 410 12.53 27.74 25.03
N PHE A 411 12.47 29.03 24.64
CA PHE A 411 11.71 29.49 23.49
C PHE A 411 12.05 28.70 22.20
N ILE A 412 11.03 28.14 21.56
CA ILE A 412 11.13 27.43 20.30
C ILE A 412 10.01 27.91 19.36
N TRP A 413 10.39 28.55 18.26
CA TRP A 413 9.46 28.98 17.22
C TRP A 413 10.08 28.68 15.85
N THR A 414 9.47 27.77 15.10
CA THR A 414 10.00 27.22 13.84
C THR A 414 8.88 27.06 12.80
N PRO A 415 8.22 28.17 12.43
CA PRO A 415 7.08 28.12 11.49
C PRO A 415 7.48 27.59 10.10
N GLU A 416 8.74 27.76 9.72
CA GLU A 416 9.31 27.28 8.45
C GLU A 416 9.35 25.75 8.33
N LEU A 417 9.33 25.05 9.47
CA LEU A 417 9.30 23.59 9.50
C LEU A 417 7.88 23.03 9.38
N ARG A 418 6.85 23.88 9.44
CA ARG A 418 5.45 23.44 9.36
C ARG A 418 5.19 22.69 8.06
N PRO A 419 4.69 21.46 8.08
CA PRO A 419 4.29 20.75 6.89
C PRO A 419 3.24 21.55 6.10
N ILE A 420 3.45 21.69 4.80
CA ILE A 420 2.52 22.33 3.87
C ILE A 420 1.69 21.26 3.15
N LYS A 421 0.55 21.67 2.60
CA LYS A 421 -0.29 20.78 1.79
C LYS A 421 0.53 20.19 0.65
N PRO A 422 0.61 18.85 0.55
CA PRO A 422 1.31 18.23 -0.55
C PRO A 422 0.67 18.61 -1.89
N THR A 423 1.48 19.11 -2.82
CA THR A 423 1.06 19.39 -4.21
C THR A 423 1.19 18.12 -5.06
N ARG A 424 0.71 16.97 -4.59
CA ARG A 424 0.63 15.82 -5.46
C ARG A 424 -0.48 16.05 -6.48
N GLU A 425 -0.15 15.83 -7.73
CA GLU A 425 -1.13 15.81 -8.81
C GLU A 425 -2.31 14.89 -8.44
N PRO A 426 -3.51 15.17 -8.96
CA PRO A 426 -4.60 14.21 -8.80
C PRO A 426 -4.05 12.84 -9.20
N LEU A 427 -4.49 11.80 -8.49
CA LEU A 427 -4.11 10.41 -8.81
C LEU A 427 -4.06 10.26 -10.31
N PRO A 428 -2.96 9.74 -10.88
CA PRO A 428 -2.97 9.41 -12.29
C PRO A 428 -4.27 8.65 -12.53
N GLN A 429 -5.04 9.05 -13.55
CA GLN A 429 -6.14 8.23 -14.02
C GLN A 429 -5.46 6.98 -14.56
N LEU A 430 -5.28 6.01 -13.67
CA LEU A 430 -4.67 4.74 -14.03
C LEU A 430 -5.60 4.11 -15.06
N PRO A 431 -5.09 3.75 -16.25
CA PRO A 431 -5.93 3.10 -17.23
C PRO A 431 -6.51 1.84 -16.56
N PRO A 432 -7.82 1.63 -16.60
CA PRO A 432 -8.38 0.40 -16.06
C PRO A 432 -7.70 -0.75 -16.80
N ILE A 433 -7.33 -1.81 -16.07
CA ILE A 433 -6.88 -3.05 -16.69
C ILE A 433 -8.00 -3.45 -17.65
N SER A 434 -7.67 -3.67 -18.92
CA SER A 434 -8.67 -4.05 -19.91
C SER A 434 -9.46 -5.27 -19.42
N ALA A 435 -10.77 -5.18 -19.46
CA ALA A 435 -11.63 -6.32 -19.19
C ALA A 435 -11.58 -7.37 -20.35
N ASP A 436 -11.10 -6.95 -21.53
CA ASP A 436 -10.99 -7.82 -22.69
C ASP A 436 -9.83 -8.80 -22.48
N ARG A 437 -10.10 -10.08 -22.69
CA ARG A 437 -9.09 -11.13 -22.66
C ARG A 437 -8.19 -11.03 -23.88
N PRO A 438 -6.90 -11.36 -23.76
CA PRO A 438 -5.98 -11.34 -24.90
C PRO A 438 -6.33 -12.35 -25.97
N PHE A 439 -7.04 -13.42 -25.59
CA PHE A 439 -7.49 -14.49 -26.50
C PHE A 439 -8.90 -14.92 -26.15
N GLU A 440 -9.67 -15.34 -27.15
CA GLU A 440 -10.91 -16.06 -26.91
C GLU A 440 -10.60 -17.41 -26.25
N LEU A 441 -11.38 -17.77 -25.24
CA LEU A 441 -11.28 -19.11 -24.68
C LEU A 441 -11.57 -20.12 -25.81
N PRO A 442 -10.78 -21.18 -25.93
CA PRO A 442 -11.08 -22.25 -26.85
C PRO A 442 -12.51 -22.69 -26.62
N LEU A 443 -13.27 -22.91 -27.70
CA LEU A 443 -14.63 -23.44 -27.59
C LEU A 443 -14.55 -24.64 -26.64
N ARG A 444 -15.02 -24.42 -25.44
CA ARG A 444 -14.97 -25.43 -24.39
C ARG A 444 -15.52 -26.69 -25.02
N PHE A 445 -14.70 -27.78 -25.02
CA PHE A 445 -15.43 -29.00 -24.91
C PHE A 445 -15.96 -29.63 -26.19
N VAL A 446 -15.26 -29.58 -27.26
CA VAL A 446 -15.25 -30.79 -27.99
C VAL A 446 -14.45 -31.79 -27.17
N ASN A 447 -15.11 -32.41 -26.19
CA ASN A 447 -14.60 -33.58 -25.52
C ASN A 447 -14.33 -34.61 -26.61
N ARG A 448 -13.13 -34.63 -27.16
CA ARG A 448 -12.69 -35.73 -28.07
C ARG A 448 -12.76 -37.09 -27.35
N THR A 449 -13.02 -37.08 -26.04
CA THR A 449 -13.27 -38.25 -25.19
C THR A 449 -14.73 -38.72 -25.19
N ASN A 450 -15.71 -37.96 -25.65
CA ASN A 450 -17.13 -38.37 -25.68
C ASN A 450 -17.55 -39.10 -26.95
N VAL A 451 -16.65 -39.29 -27.90
CA VAL A 451 -16.97 -40.04 -29.16
C VAL A 451 -16.90 -41.56 -28.97
N GLU A 452 -16.39 -42.05 -27.83
CA GLU A 452 -16.23 -43.51 -27.58
C GLU A 452 -17.25 -44.12 -26.59
N ARG A 453 -18.38 -43.42 -26.31
CA ARG A 453 -19.48 -43.97 -25.49
C ARG A 453 -20.82 -43.93 -26.24
N GLN A 454 -20.82 -44.28 -27.50
CA GLN A 454 -22.05 -44.74 -28.21
C GLN A 454 -21.83 -46.10 -28.83
#